data_9130cbc81bc42b57e4e6b7d29182fe63
#
_entry.id   9130cbc81bc42b57e4e6b7d29182fe63
#
_cell.length_a   1.000
_cell.length_b   1.000
_cell.length_c   1.000
_cell.angle_alpha   90.00
_cell.angle_beta   90.00
_cell.angle_gamma   90.00
#
_symmetry.space_group_name_H-M   'P 1'
#
loop_
_entity.id
_entity.type
_entity.pdbx_description
1 polymer ?
#
loop_
_entity_poly.entity_id
_entity_poly.type
_entity_poly.pdbx_seq_one_letter_code
_entity_poly.pdbx_strand_id
1 'polypeptide(L)'
;SLYEGIFRMEEAMIAQYDLFGTIRERSPMPSGASCPIGTFETKDNVYVIIVCSTNPVFEHLCDAMDRRADWLPKYALAKDRLADPKPIMDAVTEWVKTHTFQELKAKFDAAGVPISTIYNIKDCFEDPQYQARHDIVDVPCQEFGSVKMPGIVPVLSETPGEIKWAGQKLGASNEEVYGGILGLSDAQLAKLKEKKVI
;
A
#
# COMPACT_ATOMS: atom_id res chain seq x y z
N SER A 1 21.45 -0.71 -9.62
CA SER A 1 21.85 -0.16 -8.33
C SER A 1 20.70 -0.20 -7.33
N LEU A 2 20.99 -0.30 -6.03
CA LEU A 2 19.94 -0.40 -4.99
C LEU A 2 19.03 0.82 -4.93
N TYR A 3 19.54 2.02 -5.19
CA TYR A 3 18.73 3.23 -5.14
C TYR A 3 17.81 3.41 -6.37
N GLU A 4 18.16 2.84 -7.51
CA GLU A 4 17.39 3.05 -8.77
C GLU A 4 15.96 2.54 -8.66
N GLY A 5 15.74 1.43 -7.94
CA GLY A 5 14.39 0.93 -7.69
C GLY A 5 13.54 1.90 -6.89
N ILE A 6 14.11 2.50 -5.84
CA ILE A 6 13.44 3.53 -5.02
C ILE A 6 13.24 4.81 -5.83
N PHE A 7 14.28 5.25 -6.56
CA PHE A 7 14.21 6.45 -7.41
C PHE A 7 13.11 6.34 -8.47
N ARG A 8 12.88 5.14 -9.02
CA ARG A 8 11.78 4.92 -9.99
C ARG A 8 10.40 5.17 -9.38
N MET A 9 10.24 5.06 -8.07
CA MET A 9 8.98 5.31 -7.36
C MET A 9 8.71 6.81 -7.12
N GLU A 10 9.67 7.70 -7.40
CA GLU A 10 9.51 9.15 -7.29
C GLU A 10 8.54 9.74 -8.35
N GLU A 11 8.28 8.99 -9.41
CA GLU A 11 7.28 9.26 -10.44
C GLU A 11 7.25 10.71 -10.95
N ALA A 12 6.16 11.44 -10.63
CA ALA A 12 5.92 12.80 -11.11
C ALA A 12 6.87 13.85 -10.51
N MET A 13 7.57 13.57 -9.42
CA MET A 13 8.43 14.58 -8.77
C MET A 13 9.56 15.05 -9.69
N ILE A 14 10.11 14.16 -10.51
CA ILE A 14 11.17 14.46 -11.47
C ILE A 14 10.66 15.48 -12.50
N ALA A 15 9.51 15.20 -13.11
CA ALA A 15 8.90 16.09 -14.10
C ALA A 15 8.44 17.41 -13.49
N GLN A 16 7.95 17.41 -12.25
CA GLN A 16 7.56 18.64 -11.54
C GLN A 16 8.75 19.54 -11.27
N TYR A 17 9.90 18.98 -10.93
CA TYR A 17 11.11 19.78 -10.76
C TYR A 17 11.63 20.30 -12.09
N ASP A 18 11.70 19.46 -13.11
CA ASP A 18 12.19 19.85 -14.45
C ASP A 18 11.35 20.98 -15.07
N LEU A 19 10.02 20.86 -15.03
CA LEU A 19 9.11 21.82 -15.68
C LEU A 19 8.84 23.09 -14.86
N PHE A 20 8.82 22.95 -13.54
CA PHE A 20 8.32 24.03 -12.66
C PHE A 20 9.30 24.44 -11.57
N GLY A 21 10.45 23.75 -11.42
CA GLY A 21 11.40 23.96 -10.33
C GLY A 21 10.82 23.58 -8.95
N THR A 22 9.75 22.78 -8.90
CA THR A 22 9.08 22.43 -7.65
C THR A 22 9.88 21.42 -6.87
N ILE A 23 10.32 21.80 -5.67
CA ILE A 23 10.93 20.89 -4.69
C ILE A 23 9.82 20.47 -3.72
N ARG A 24 9.54 19.17 -3.68
CA ARG A 24 8.54 18.61 -2.78
C ARG A 24 9.12 18.41 -1.39
N GLU A 25 8.66 19.22 -0.47
CA GLU A 25 9.06 19.16 0.93
C GLU A 25 8.18 18.19 1.74
N ARG A 26 8.64 17.85 2.93
CA ARG A 26 7.87 17.07 3.89
C ARG A 26 6.59 17.84 4.27
N SER A 27 5.45 17.20 4.10
CA SER A 27 4.15 17.78 4.42
C SER A 27 3.28 16.80 5.20
N PRO A 28 2.50 17.26 6.18
CA PRO A 28 1.48 16.43 6.83
C PRO A 28 0.34 16.04 5.87
N MET A 29 0.18 16.78 4.77
CA MET A 29 -0.78 16.43 3.73
C MET A 29 -0.07 15.68 2.60
N PRO A 30 -0.52 14.47 2.24
CA PRO A 30 0.02 13.78 1.09
C PRO A 30 -0.30 14.58 -0.17
N SER A 31 0.68 14.75 -1.03
CA SER A 31 0.70 15.39 -2.35
C SER A 31 -0.47 16.34 -2.66
N GLY A 32 -0.23 17.58 -3.02
CA GLY A 32 -1.23 18.59 -3.44
C GLY A 32 -2.13 18.19 -4.64
N ALA A 33 -2.50 16.90 -4.75
CA ALA A 33 -3.30 16.35 -5.85
C ALA A 33 -4.80 16.29 -5.53
N SER A 34 -5.19 16.24 -4.26
CA SER A 34 -6.60 16.23 -3.85
C SER A 34 -6.82 16.72 -2.42
N CYS A 35 -8.04 17.17 -2.13
CA CYS A 35 -8.47 17.62 -0.82
C CYS A 35 -9.97 17.34 -0.66
N PRO A 36 -10.42 16.79 0.51
CA PRO A 36 -9.58 16.29 1.60
C PRO A 36 -8.93 14.94 1.30
N ILE A 37 -7.74 14.77 1.82
CA ILE A 37 -7.03 13.49 1.84
C ILE A 37 -6.18 13.44 3.09
N GLY A 38 -6.24 12.36 3.86
CA GLY A 38 -5.42 12.22 5.06
C GLY A 38 -5.83 11.06 5.94
N THR A 39 -5.08 10.96 7.04
CA THR A 39 -5.37 10.07 8.16
C THR A 39 -6.01 10.87 9.27
N PHE A 40 -7.12 10.37 9.79
CA PHE A 40 -7.92 11.03 10.81
C PHE A 40 -8.15 10.08 11.98
N GLU A 41 -8.19 10.62 13.19
CA GLU A 41 -8.48 9.87 14.41
C GLU A 41 -9.95 9.99 14.78
N THR A 42 -10.62 8.86 14.98
CA THR A 42 -12.03 8.79 15.36
C THR A 42 -12.22 8.97 16.88
N LYS A 43 -13.47 9.10 17.31
CA LYS A 43 -13.86 9.19 18.73
C LYS A 43 -13.39 8.00 19.57
N ASP A 44 -13.32 6.83 18.97
CA ASP A 44 -12.89 5.56 19.59
C ASP A 44 -11.41 5.23 19.35
N ASN A 45 -10.60 6.25 19.01
CA ASN A 45 -9.15 6.18 18.78
C ASN A 45 -8.75 5.22 17.64
N VAL A 46 -9.60 5.02 16.66
CA VAL A 46 -9.27 4.29 15.44
C VAL A 46 -8.76 5.28 14.39
N TYR A 47 -7.62 4.98 13.77
CA TYR A 47 -7.12 5.78 12.67
C TYR A 47 -7.73 5.33 11.35
N VAL A 48 -8.34 6.27 10.65
CA VAL A 48 -8.97 6.04 9.34
C VAL A 48 -8.31 6.87 8.26
N ILE A 49 -8.28 6.36 7.05
CA ILE A 49 -7.90 7.12 5.87
C ILE A 49 -9.16 7.52 5.09
N ILE A 50 -9.22 8.79 4.71
CA ILE A 50 -10.29 9.35 3.87
C ILE A 50 -9.63 9.99 2.66
N VAL A 51 -10.13 9.67 1.46
CA VAL A 51 -9.58 10.15 0.19
C VAL A 51 -10.69 10.63 -0.72
N CYS A 52 -10.81 11.94 -0.88
CA CYS A 52 -11.74 12.55 -1.84
C CYS A 52 -11.00 13.01 -3.09
N SER A 53 -10.60 12.06 -3.93
CA SER A 53 -9.78 12.31 -5.10
C SER A 53 -10.51 12.99 -6.27
N THR A 54 -11.83 12.84 -6.34
CA THR A 54 -12.66 13.39 -7.44
C THR A 54 -13.73 14.34 -6.91
N ASN A 55 -14.27 15.18 -7.80
CA ASN A 55 -15.34 16.10 -7.40
C ASN A 55 -16.62 15.37 -6.95
N PRO A 56 -17.08 14.30 -7.62
CA PRO A 56 -18.24 13.54 -7.13
C PRO A 56 -18.04 12.95 -5.73
N VAL A 57 -16.85 12.39 -5.42
CA VAL A 57 -16.57 11.87 -4.07
C VAL A 57 -16.57 12.98 -3.03
N PHE A 58 -16.12 14.17 -3.38
CA PHE A 58 -16.21 15.34 -2.49
C PHE A 58 -17.67 15.76 -2.25
N GLU A 59 -18.51 15.72 -3.28
CA GLU A 59 -19.96 15.98 -3.14
C GLU A 59 -20.61 14.96 -2.18
N HIS A 60 -20.28 13.68 -2.32
CA HIS A 60 -20.74 12.64 -1.40
C HIS A 60 -20.28 12.88 0.04
N LEU A 61 -19.03 13.35 0.24
CA LEU A 61 -18.56 13.75 1.56
C LEU A 61 -19.37 14.93 2.11
N CYS A 62 -19.68 15.93 1.28
CA CYS A 62 -20.52 17.06 1.68
C CYS A 62 -21.90 16.59 2.15
N ASP A 63 -22.49 15.60 1.48
CA ASP A 63 -23.76 14.99 1.87
C ASP A 63 -23.63 14.24 3.20
N ALA A 64 -22.59 13.42 3.37
CA ALA A 64 -22.35 12.68 4.61
C ALA A 64 -22.13 13.58 5.84
N MET A 65 -21.60 14.79 5.62
CA MET A 65 -21.32 15.77 6.66
C MET A 65 -22.38 16.86 6.81
N ASP A 66 -23.48 16.81 6.02
CA ASP A 66 -24.49 17.86 5.93
C ASP A 66 -23.92 19.26 5.59
N ARG A 67 -22.89 19.31 4.72
CA ARG A 67 -22.20 20.53 4.32
C ARG A 67 -22.40 20.94 2.87
N ARG A 68 -23.31 20.27 2.15
CA ARG A 68 -23.52 20.50 0.72
C ARG A 68 -23.80 21.96 0.39
N ALA A 69 -24.72 22.60 1.11
CA ALA A 69 -25.12 23.98 0.88
C ALA A 69 -23.98 24.99 1.14
N ASP A 70 -23.12 24.68 2.12
CA ASP A 70 -22.04 25.58 2.54
C ASP A 70 -20.79 25.42 1.67
N TRP A 71 -20.49 24.19 1.25
CA TRP A 71 -19.20 23.87 0.65
C TRP A 71 -19.22 23.84 -0.88
N LEU A 72 -20.26 23.34 -1.53
CA LEU A 72 -20.27 23.23 -2.98
C LEU A 72 -20.18 24.60 -3.70
N PRO A 73 -20.80 25.71 -3.23
CA PRO A 73 -20.62 27.00 -3.87
C PRO A 73 -19.15 27.49 -3.93
N LYS A 74 -18.30 26.97 -3.01
CA LYS A 74 -16.90 27.43 -2.88
C LYS A 74 -15.88 26.36 -3.33
N TYR A 75 -16.19 25.09 -3.14
CA TYR A 75 -15.21 24.00 -3.17
C TYR A 75 -15.59 22.86 -4.13
N ALA A 76 -16.55 23.06 -5.03
CA ALA A 76 -16.99 22.02 -5.96
C ALA A 76 -15.83 21.46 -6.79
N LEU A 77 -14.89 22.30 -7.22
CA LEU A 77 -13.76 21.88 -8.03
C LEU A 77 -12.51 21.63 -7.19
N ALA A 78 -11.74 20.62 -7.57
CA ALA A 78 -10.50 20.25 -6.89
C ALA A 78 -9.52 21.43 -6.76
N LYS A 79 -9.40 22.26 -7.80
CA LYS A 79 -8.53 23.46 -7.79
C LYS A 79 -8.87 24.43 -6.66
N ASP A 80 -10.16 24.61 -6.36
CA ASP A 80 -10.62 25.56 -5.34
C ASP A 80 -10.33 25.01 -3.94
N ARG A 81 -10.48 23.69 -3.75
CA ARG A 81 -10.10 22.99 -2.52
C ARG A 81 -8.61 23.00 -2.24
N LEU A 82 -7.79 22.89 -3.31
CA LEU A 82 -6.33 22.90 -3.21
C LEU A 82 -5.76 24.29 -2.99
N ALA A 83 -6.47 25.34 -3.40
CA ALA A 83 -6.05 26.72 -3.16
C ALA A 83 -6.06 27.10 -1.67
N ASP A 84 -7.04 26.58 -0.90
CA ASP A 84 -7.13 26.78 0.55
C ASP A 84 -7.69 25.50 1.21
N PRO A 85 -6.85 24.46 1.40
CA PRO A 85 -7.29 23.17 1.91
C PRO A 85 -7.57 23.17 3.42
N LYS A 86 -7.00 24.12 4.17
CA LYS A 86 -7.02 24.10 5.64
C LYS A 86 -8.44 24.11 6.23
N PRO A 87 -9.38 24.97 5.82
CA PRO A 87 -10.73 24.96 6.39
C PRO A 87 -11.46 23.63 6.20
N ILE A 88 -11.25 22.96 5.07
CA ILE A 88 -11.86 21.65 4.78
C ILE A 88 -11.22 20.59 5.66
N MET A 89 -9.89 20.56 5.73
CA MET A 89 -9.16 19.58 6.53
C MET A 89 -9.48 19.69 8.03
N ASP A 90 -9.52 20.91 8.56
CA ASP A 90 -9.89 21.16 9.96
C ASP A 90 -11.32 20.67 10.25
N ALA A 91 -12.28 21.02 9.40
CA ALA A 91 -13.66 20.63 9.58
C ALA A 91 -13.86 19.11 9.47
N VAL A 92 -13.19 18.44 8.55
CA VAL A 92 -13.21 16.96 8.45
C VAL A 92 -12.60 16.34 9.70
N THR A 93 -11.46 16.85 10.16
CA THR A 93 -10.78 16.37 11.37
C THR A 93 -11.69 16.45 12.59
N GLU A 94 -12.30 17.61 12.82
CA GLU A 94 -13.20 17.82 13.97
C GLU A 94 -14.46 16.94 13.86
N TRP A 95 -15.02 16.82 12.67
CA TRP A 95 -16.21 16.00 12.45
C TRP A 95 -15.92 14.50 12.68
N VAL A 96 -14.79 13.99 12.17
CA VAL A 96 -14.38 12.59 12.35
C VAL A 96 -14.20 12.28 13.85
N LYS A 97 -13.60 13.17 14.63
CA LYS A 97 -13.43 13.02 16.08
C LYS A 97 -14.74 12.90 16.87
N THR A 98 -15.86 13.30 16.29
CA THR A 98 -17.17 13.18 16.95
C THR A 98 -17.86 11.83 16.71
N HIS A 99 -17.33 11.00 15.82
CA HIS A 99 -17.92 9.73 15.44
C HIS A 99 -16.98 8.56 15.73
N THR A 100 -17.54 7.40 16.08
CA THR A 100 -16.81 6.12 16.09
C THR A 100 -16.57 5.65 14.67
N PHE A 101 -15.61 4.73 14.48
CA PHE A 101 -15.34 4.15 13.15
C PHE A 101 -16.60 3.51 12.54
N GLN A 102 -17.39 2.78 13.34
CA GLN A 102 -18.59 2.12 12.85
C GLN A 102 -19.67 3.13 12.38
N GLU A 103 -19.84 4.23 13.10
CA GLU A 103 -20.75 5.31 12.70
C GLU A 103 -20.30 5.98 11.40
N LEU A 104 -18.99 6.25 11.27
CA LEU A 104 -18.41 6.81 10.05
C LEU A 104 -18.57 5.87 8.88
N LYS A 105 -18.25 4.58 9.07
CA LYS A 105 -18.33 3.58 8.02
C LYS A 105 -19.77 3.47 7.49
N ALA A 106 -20.74 3.41 8.37
CA ALA A 106 -22.16 3.34 7.95
C ALA A 106 -22.60 4.57 7.15
N LYS A 107 -22.19 5.78 7.59
CA LYS A 107 -22.52 7.04 6.87
C LYS A 107 -21.81 7.10 5.50
N PHE A 108 -20.55 6.71 5.45
CA PHE A 108 -19.74 6.78 4.24
C PHE A 108 -20.12 5.72 3.21
N ASP A 109 -20.40 4.50 3.66
CA ASP A 109 -20.94 3.45 2.78
C ASP A 109 -22.28 3.88 2.14
N ALA A 110 -23.16 4.47 2.94
CA ALA A 110 -24.45 4.97 2.44
C ALA A 110 -24.30 6.15 1.44
N ALA A 111 -23.30 7.00 1.65
CA ALA A 111 -23.01 8.14 0.79
C ALA A 111 -22.08 7.82 -0.40
N GLY A 112 -21.43 6.66 -0.41
CA GLY A 112 -20.43 6.30 -1.43
C GLY A 112 -19.09 7.01 -1.26
N VAL A 113 -18.69 7.31 -0.03
CA VAL A 113 -17.38 7.89 0.31
C VAL A 113 -16.42 6.76 0.72
N PRO A 114 -15.27 6.61 0.05
CA PRO A 114 -14.28 5.61 0.45
C PRO A 114 -13.68 5.91 1.82
N ILE A 115 -13.70 4.92 2.70
CA ILE A 115 -13.06 4.96 4.01
C ILE A 115 -12.45 3.59 4.34
N SER A 116 -11.28 3.59 4.96
CA SER A 116 -10.66 2.38 5.51
C SER A 116 -9.94 2.72 6.81
N THR A 117 -9.78 1.74 7.68
CA THR A 117 -8.86 1.83 8.82
C THR A 117 -7.42 1.66 8.35
N ILE A 118 -6.47 2.11 9.16
CA ILE A 118 -5.05 1.79 8.95
C ILE A 118 -4.82 0.37 9.45
N TYR A 119 -4.58 -0.55 8.53
CA TYR A 119 -4.37 -1.97 8.82
C TYR A 119 -3.02 -2.22 9.47
N ASN A 120 -3.02 -3.06 10.49
CA ASN A 120 -1.83 -3.79 10.93
C ASN A 120 -1.79 -5.16 10.23
N ILE A 121 -0.73 -5.93 10.45
CA ILE A 121 -0.57 -7.21 9.75
C ILE A 121 -1.65 -8.24 10.13
N LYS A 122 -2.18 -8.21 11.34
CA LYS A 122 -3.27 -9.09 11.75
C LYS A 122 -4.53 -8.79 10.95
N ASP A 123 -4.85 -7.51 10.75
CA ASP A 123 -6.01 -7.08 9.97
C ASP A 123 -5.93 -7.60 8.52
N CYS A 124 -4.72 -7.58 7.91
CA CYS A 124 -4.51 -8.16 6.58
C CYS A 124 -4.80 -9.68 6.54
N PHE A 125 -4.45 -10.42 7.61
CA PHE A 125 -4.74 -11.85 7.71
C PHE A 125 -6.23 -12.15 7.87
N GLU A 126 -6.97 -11.28 8.53
CA GLU A 126 -8.40 -11.43 8.82
C GLU A 126 -9.31 -10.86 7.74
N ASP A 127 -8.78 -10.01 6.86
CA ASP A 127 -9.56 -9.34 5.82
C ASP A 127 -10.01 -10.30 4.70
N PRO A 128 -11.31 -10.38 4.41
CA PRO A 128 -11.84 -11.28 3.38
C PRO A 128 -11.30 -11.01 1.97
N GLN A 129 -10.91 -9.77 1.66
CA GLN A 129 -10.37 -9.40 0.35
C GLN A 129 -8.98 -9.99 0.14
N TYR A 130 -8.09 -9.91 1.15
CA TYR A 130 -6.77 -10.54 1.11
C TYR A 130 -6.88 -12.06 0.94
N GLN A 131 -7.86 -12.68 1.62
CA GLN A 131 -8.13 -14.11 1.47
C GLN A 131 -8.66 -14.47 0.09
N ALA A 132 -9.65 -13.74 -0.42
CA ALA A 132 -10.24 -13.97 -1.73
C ALA A 132 -9.25 -13.75 -2.89
N ARG A 133 -8.28 -12.87 -2.71
CA ARG A 133 -7.23 -12.59 -3.69
C ARG A 133 -6.02 -13.50 -3.58
N HIS A 134 -5.94 -14.33 -2.54
CA HIS A 134 -4.76 -15.14 -2.21
C HIS A 134 -3.49 -14.27 -2.05
N ASP A 135 -3.66 -13.08 -1.45
CA ASP A 135 -2.55 -12.17 -1.21
C ASP A 135 -1.62 -12.69 -0.10
N ILE A 136 -2.10 -13.63 0.71
CA ILE A 136 -1.31 -14.36 1.72
C ILE A 136 -1.46 -15.85 1.44
N VAL A 137 -0.34 -16.52 1.16
CA VAL A 137 -0.30 -17.94 0.78
C VAL A 137 0.58 -18.76 1.71
N ASP A 138 0.25 -20.05 1.86
CA ASP A 138 1.10 -21.01 2.57
C ASP A 138 2.21 -21.51 1.64
N VAL A 139 3.46 -21.37 2.06
CA VAL A 139 4.62 -21.77 1.28
C VAL A 139 5.42 -22.82 2.02
N PRO A 140 5.81 -23.95 1.39
CA PRO A 140 6.63 -24.96 2.01
C PRO A 140 7.94 -24.39 2.56
N CYS A 141 8.29 -24.76 3.79
CA CYS A 141 9.50 -24.35 4.47
C CYS A 141 10.14 -25.54 5.17
N GLN A 142 11.40 -25.82 4.90
CA GLN A 142 12.11 -26.97 5.47
C GLN A 142 12.25 -26.89 7.00
N GLU A 143 12.35 -25.68 7.55
CA GLU A 143 12.56 -25.48 8.98
C GLU A 143 11.26 -25.48 9.79
N PHE A 144 10.18 -24.92 9.23
CA PHE A 144 8.90 -24.72 9.94
C PHE A 144 7.74 -25.52 9.34
N GLY A 145 8.00 -26.39 8.35
CA GLY A 145 6.98 -27.13 7.60
C GLY A 145 6.26 -26.24 6.58
N SER A 146 5.71 -25.12 7.04
CA SER A 146 5.08 -24.11 6.20
C SER A 146 5.22 -22.73 6.83
N VAL A 147 5.25 -21.70 5.99
CA VAL A 147 5.23 -20.28 6.42
C VAL A 147 4.32 -19.50 5.49
N LYS A 148 3.60 -18.52 6.05
CA LYS A 148 2.78 -17.62 5.24
C LYS A 148 3.64 -16.53 4.65
N MET A 149 3.45 -16.28 3.35
CA MET A 149 4.17 -15.29 2.57
C MET A 149 3.21 -14.48 1.69
N PRO A 150 3.63 -13.28 1.24
CA PRO A 150 2.89 -12.56 0.20
C PRO A 150 2.75 -13.42 -1.06
N GLY A 151 1.55 -13.42 -1.63
CA GLY A 151 1.28 -14.04 -2.93
C GLY A 151 1.97 -13.29 -4.08
N ILE A 152 1.89 -13.84 -5.28
CA ILE A 152 2.51 -13.26 -6.46
C ILE A 152 1.59 -12.20 -7.09
N VAL A 153 2.13 -11.02 -7.31
CA VAL A 153 1.46 -9.90 -7.97
C VAL A 153 2.36 -9.40 -9.12
N PRO A 154 1.80 -9.18 -10.32
CA PRO A 154 0.41 -9.37 -10.74
C PRO A 154 0.01 -10.83 -10.91
N VAL A 155 -1.28 -11.12 -10.75
CA VAL A 155 -1.85 -12.44 -11.05
C VAL A 155 -2.09 -12.55 -12.56
N LEU A 156 -1.36 -13.44 -13.23
CA LEU A 156 -1.49 -13.68 -14.67
C LEU A 156 -2.38 -14.90 -14.90
N SER A 157 -3.38 -14.76 -15.78
CA SER A 157 -4.34 -15.84 -16.08
C SER A 157 -3.73 -17.00 -16.87
N GLU A 158 -2.90 -16.69 -17.88
CA GLU A 158 -2.33 -17.68 -18.79
C GLU A 158 -1.03 -18.30 -18.26
N THR A 159 -0.26 -17.52 -17.52
CA THR A 159 1.06 -17.92 -17.00
C THR A 159 1.18 -17.51 -15.53
N PRO A 160 0.40 -18.15 -14.63
CA PRO A 160 0.44 -17.79 -13.21
C PRO A 160 1.82 -18.06 -12.62
N GLY A 161 2.27 -17.15 -11.75
CA GLY A 161 3.50 -17.36 -10.99
C GLY A 161 3.33 -18.43 -9.92
N GLU A 162 4.43 -19.08 -9.54
CA GLU A 162 4.47 -20.12 -8.51
C GLU A 162 5.57 -19.83 -7.48
N ILE A 163 5.24 -19.96 -6.20
CA ILE A 163 6.22 -19.92 -5.11
C ILE A 163 6.50 -21.35 -4.67
N LYS A 164 7.67 -21.87 -5.00
CA LYS A 164 8.03 -23.28 -4.75
C LYS A 164 8.51 -23.54 -3.32
N TRP A 165 9.13 -22.55 -2.69
CA TRP A 165 9.66 -22.63 -1.32
C TRP A 165 9.85 -21.25 -0.70
N ALA A 166 9.86 -21.18 0.62
CA ALA A 166 10.06 -19.92 1.36
C ALA A 166 11.54 -19.48 1.43
N GLY A 167 12.44 -20.37 1.13
CA GLY A 167 13.89 -20.24 1.18
C GLY A 167 14.53 -21.58 1.49
N GLN A 168 15.78 -21.72 1.10
CA GLN A 168 16.55 -22.93 1.30
C GLN A 168 17.73 -22.65 2.24
N LYS A 169 18.27 -23.71 2.85
CA LYS A 169 19.50 -23.60 3.64
C LYS A 169 20.66 -23.21 2.73
N LEU A 170 21.65 -22.52 3.32
CA LEU A 170 22.86 -22.13 2.60
C LEU A 170 23.52 -23.35 1.95
N GLY A 171 23.78 -23.25 0.64
CA GLY A 171 24.40 -24.32 -0.14
C GLY A 171 23.46 -25.45 -0.56
N ALA A 172 22.15 -25.37 -0.28
CA ALA A 172 21.20 -26.43 -0.65
C ALA A 172 21.15 -26.72 -2.16
N SER A 173 21.38 -25.72 -3.00
CA SER A 173 21.40 -25.85 -4.46
C SER A 173 22.82 -26.08 -5.03
N ASN A 174 23.85 -26.27 -4.20
CA ASN A 174 25.23 -26.40 -4.70
C ASN A 174 25.40 -27.59 -5.66
N GLU A 175 24.79 -28.72 -5.37
CA GLU A 175 24.89 -29.92 -6.24
C GLU A 175 24.13 -29.73 -7.54
N GLU A 176 22.95 -29.15 -7.49
CA GLU A 176 22.16 -28.84 -8.69
C GLU A 176 22.88 -27.83 -9.62
N VAL A 177 23.37 -26.74 -9.03
CA VAL A 177 23.97 -25.64 -9.82
C VAL A 177 25.40 -26.01 -10.26
N TYR A 178 26.27 -26.35 -9.33
CA TYR A 178 27.67 -26.57 -9.66
C TYR A 178 27.90 -27.96 -10.30
N GLY A 179 27.18 -28.98 -9.86
CA GLY A 179 27.23 -30.30 -10.46
C GLY A 179 26.39 -30.42 -11.71
N GLY A 180 25.08 -30.10 -11.59
CA GLY A 180 24.13 -30.31 -12.68
C GLY A 180 24.26 -29.30 -13.82
N ILE A 181 24.36 -28.01 -13.54
CA ILE A 181 24.39 -26.97 -14.59
C ILE A 181 25.83 -26.71 -15.05
N LEU A 182 26.80 -26.59 -14.14
CA LEU A 182 28.20 -26.28 -14.47
C LEU A 182 29.05 -27.52 -14.74
N GLY A 183 28.55 -28.72 -14.48
CA GLY A 183 29.22 -29.98 -14.79
C GLY A 183 30.44 -30.29 -13.92
N LEU A 184 30.54 -29.74 -12.71
CA LEU A 184 31.62 -30.06 -11.78
C LEU A 184 31.42 -31.48 -11.22
N SER A 185 32.49 -32.27 -11.17
CA SER A 185 32.46 -33.61 -10.56
C SER A 185 32.33 -33.53 -9.04
N ASP A 186 31.86 -34.64 -8.43
CA ASP A 186 31.74 -34.76 -6.97
C ASP A 186 33.07 -34.48 -6.23
N ALA A 187 34.17 -34.91 -6.82
CA ALA A 187 35.51 -34.65 -6.28
C ALA A 187 35.87 -33.15 -6.29
N GLN A 188 35.43 -32.43 -7.32
CA GLN A 188 35.60 -30.97 -7.38
C GLN A 188 34.70 -30.27 -6.38
N LEU A 189 33.46 -30.68 -6.22
CA LEU A 189 32.52 -30.16 -5.24
C LEU A 189 33.07 -30.39 -3.81
N ALA A 190 33.52 -31.61 -3.50
CA ALA A 190 34.12 -31.93 -2.20
C ALA A 190 35.32 -31.01 -1.87
N LYS A 191 36.19 -30.77 -2.85
CA LYS A 191 37.33 -29.86 -2.69
C LYS A 191 36.93 -28.41 -2.46
N LEU A 192 35.84 -27.95 -3.10
CA LEU A 192 35.30 -26.60 -2.89
C LEU A 192 34.66 -26.46 -1.50
N LYS A 193 33.95 -27.50 -1.02
CA LYS A 193 33.40 -27.59 0.34
C LYS A 193 34.54 -27.56 1.39
N GLU A 194 35.59 -28.37 1.21
CA GLU A 194 36.74 -28.39 2.09
C GLU A 194 37.42 -27.01 2.24
N LYS A 195 37.50 -26.30 1.11
CA LYS A 195 38.05 -24.94 1.06
C LYS A 195 37.08 -23.86 1.54
N LYS A 196 35.87 -24.21 1.94
CA LYS A 196 34.78 -23.28 2.34
C LYS A 196 34.45 -22.22 1.28
N VAL A 197 34.52 -22.60 0.00
CA VAL A 197 34.16 -21.74 -1.13
C VAL A 197 32.65 -21.86 -1.40
N ILE A 198 32.11 -23.05 -1.20
CA ILE A 198 30.68 -23.38 -1.34
C ILE A 198 30.19 -24.13 -0.11
#